data_ba19fc9a36c65f8c5a5fe3f31f57a1df
#
_entry.id   ba19fc9a36c65f8c5a5fe3f31f57a1df
#
_cell.length_a   1.000
_cell.length_b   1.000
_cell.length_c   1.000
_cell.angle_alpha   90.00
_cell.angle_beta   90.00
_cell.angle_gamma   90.00
#
_symmetry.space_group_name_H-M   'P 1'
#
loop_
_entity.id
_entity.type
_entity.pdbx_description
1 polymer ?
#
loop_
_entity_poly.entity_id
_entity_poly.type
_entity_poly.pdbx_seq_one_letter_code
_entity_poly.pdbx_strand_id
1 'polypeptide(L)' 'MKADVTLDCYGLLCPMPIIQAAKAIKAMKAGQVLEVLSTDPGLREDLPAWCRTTGQEFLGLEEDGEVLKGYVRKARD' A
#
# COMPACT_ATOMS: atom_id res chain seq x y z
N MET A 1 4.88 -8.48 8.80
CA MET A 1 3.75 -7.73 9.38
C MET A 1 2.45 -8.40 8.96
N LYS A 2 1.53 -8.55 9.87
CA LYS A 2 0.25 -9.19 9.57
C LYS A 2 -0.71 -8.18 8.95
N ALA A 3 -1.28 -8.53 7.79
CA ALA A 3 -2.19 -7.65 7.07
C ALA A 3 -3.62 -8.21 7.11
N ASP A 4 -4.59 -7.30 7.13
CA ASP A 4 -6.00 -7.67 7.04
C ASP A 4 -6.44 -7.84 5.59
N VAL A 5 -5.84 -7.06 4.69
CA VAL A 5 -6.11 -7.12 3.25
C VAL A 5 -4.79 -7.11 2.51
N THR A 6 -4.66 -7.97 1.51
CA THR A 6 -3.48 -8.02 0.65
C THR A 6 -3.86 -7.74 -0.80
N LEU A 7 -3.17 -6.78 -1.42
CA LEU A 7 -3.33 -6.46 -2.83
C LEU A 7 -2.17 -7.01 -3.62
N ASP A 8 -2.47 -7.82 -4.62
CA ASP A 8 -1.48 -8.30 -5.56
C ASP A 8 -1.38 -7.31 -6.73
N CYS A 9 -0.35 -6.48 -6.70
CA CYS A 9 -0.10 -5.50 -7.76
C CYS A 9 1.16 -5.86 -8.55
N TYR A 10 1.53 -7.13 -8.57
CA TYR A 10 2.67 -7.59 -9.35
C TYR A 10 2.45 -7.30 -10.84
N GLY A 11 3.48 -6.80 -11.50
CA GLY A 11 3.42 -6.49 -12.92
C GLY A 11 2.70 -5.19 -13.25
N LEU A 12 2.10 -4.53 -12.26
CA LEU A 12 1.45 -3.23 -12.48
C LEU A 12 2.47 -2.12 -12.32
N LEU A 13 2.39 -1.14 -13.22
CA LEU A 13 3.27 0.02 -13.18
C LEU A 13 2.55 1.22 -12.57
N CYS A 14 3.35 2.16 -12.03
CA CYS A 14 2.84 3.42 -11.51
C CYS A 14 1.95 4.10 -12.56
N PRO A 15 0.76 4.62 -12.20
CA PRO A 15 0.25 4.77 -10.84
C PRO A 15 -0.70 3.66 -10.38
N MET A 16 -0.77 2.53 -11.09
CA MET A 16 -1.79 1.49 -10.83
C MET A 16 -1.77 0.92 -9.40
N PRO A 17 -0.61 0.62 -8.78
CA PRO A 17 -0.64 0.13 -7.40
C PRO A 17 -1.32 1.11 -6.44
N ILE A 18 -1.09 2.41 -6.63
CA ILE A 18 -1.69 3.45 -5.78
C ILE A 18 -3.20 3.54 -6.02
N ILE A 19 -3.64 3.42 -7.28
CA ILE A 19 -5.07 3.43 -7.60
C ILE A 19 -5.77 2.25 -6.94
N GLN A 20 -5.16 1.06 -7.00
CA GLN A 20 -5.72 -0.13 -6.37
C GLN A 20 -5.75 0.00 -4.85
N ALA A 21 -4.70 0.58 -4.25
CA ALA A 21 -4.64 0.84 -2.82
C ALA A 21 -5.75 1.79 -2.38
N ALA A 22 -5.99 2.84 -3.16
CA ALA A 22 -7.05 3.81 -2.86
C ALA A 22 -8.44 3.15 -2.86
N LYS A 23 -8.67 2.25 -3.81
CA LYS A 23 -9.93 1.51 -3.87
C LYS A 23 -10.09 0.57 -2.68
N ALA A 24 -9.03 -0.16 -2.34
CA ALA A 24 -9.07 -1.12 -1.24
C ALA A 24 -9.29 -0.43 0.10
N ILE A 25 -8.63 0.70 0.32
CA ILE A 25 -8.70 1.41 1.60
C ILE A 25 -10.13 1.90 1.88
N LYS A 26 -10.88 2.25 0.84
CA LYS A 26 -12.26 2.70 1.01
C LYS A 26 -13.17 1.61 1.57
N ALA A 27 -12.88 0.35 1.27
CA ALA A 27 -13.67 -0.78 1.73
C ALA A 27 -13.22 -1.29 3.10
N MET A 28 -12.10 -0.79 3.61
CA MET A 28 -11.54 -1.21 4.89
C MET A 28 -12.09 -0.38 6.04
N LYS A 29 -11.89 -0.91 7.25
CA LYS A 29 -12.26 -0.21 8.47
C LYS A 29 -11.02 0.42 9.10
N ALA A 30 -11.21 1.49 9.84
CA ALA A 30 -10.12 2.14 10.55
C ALA A 30 -9.36 1.14 11.43
N GLY A 31 -8.04 1.22 11.42
CA GLY A 31 -7.17 0.32 12.16
C GLY A 31 -6.74 -0.93 11.39
N GLN A 32 -7.41 -1.24 10.29
CA GLN A 32 -7.00 -2.38 9.46
C GLN A 32 -5.76 -2.07 8.64
N VAL A 33 -4.96 -3.10 8.38
CA VAL A 33 -3.69 -2.99 7.67
C VAL A 33 -3.83 -3.53 6.25
N LEU A 34 -3.39 -2.73 5.29
CA LEU A 34 -3.34 -3.11 3.88
C LEU A 34 -1.90 -3.43 3.50
N GLU A 35 -1.71 -4.60 2.90
CA GLU A 35 -0.42 -4.99 2.32
C GLU A 35 -0.49 -4.84 0.81
N VAL A 36 0.41 -4.06 0.24
CA VAL A 36 0.50 -3.85 -1.21
C VAL A 36 1.74 -4.56 -1.72
N LEU A 37 1.55 -5.56 -2.58
CA LEU A 37 2.64 -6.31 -3.20
C LEU A 37 2.91 -5.75 -4.59
N SER A 38 4.14 -5.37 -4.85
CA SER A 38 4.51 -4.74 -6.13
C SER A 38 5.91 -5.12 -6.55
N THR A 39 6.17 -5.03 -7.86
CA THR A 39 7.52 -5.14 -8.43
C THR A 39 7.97 -3.81 -9.02
N ASP A 40 7.18 -2.76 -8.89
CA ASP A 40 7.52 -1.42 -9.37
C ASP A 40 8.33 -0.67 -8.31
N PRO A 41 9.62 -0.34 -8.58
CA PRO A 41 10.44 0.39 -7.60
C PRO A 41 9.87 1.75 -7.21
N GLY A 42 9.03 2.35 -8.05
CA GLY A 42 8.37 3.62 -7.73
C GLY A 42 7.51 3.57 -6.49
N LEU A 43 7.09 2.38 -6.05
CA LEU A 43 6.29 2.23 -4.84
C LEU A 43 7.02 2.76 -3.60
N ARG A 44 8.34 2.68 -3.57
CA ARG A 44 9.14 3.18 -2.45
C ARG A 44 8.85 4.65 -2.13
N GLU A 45 8.62 5.45 -3.17
CA GLU A 45 8.34 6.87 -3.01
C GLU A 45 6.85 7.17 -3.06
N ASP A 46 6.12 6.47 -3.93
CA ASP A 46 4.71 6.75 -4.19
C ASP A 46 3.82 6.39 -3.01
N LEU A 47 4.07 5.27 -2.36
CA LEU A 47 3.22 4.81 -1.26
C LEU A 47 3.29 5.73 -0.03
N PRO A 48 4.49 6.10 0.46
CA PRO A 48 4.57 7.08 1.55
C PRO A 48 3.97 8.43 1.18
N ALA A 49 4.18 8.89 -0.06
CA ALA A 49 3.65 10.17 -0.51
C ALA A 49 2.11 10.15 -0.53
N TRP A 50 1.53 9.06 -1.03
CA TRP A 50 0.09 8.89 -1.05
C TRP A 50 -0.48 8.86 0.38
N CYS A 51 0.21 8.19 1.31
CA CYS A 51 -0.22 8.16 2.71
C CYS A 51 -0.23 9.56 3.31
N ARG A 52 0.79 10.37 3.05
CA ARG A 52 0.85 11.75 3.54
C ARG A 52 -0.31 12.59 2.96
N THR A 53 -0.58 12.43 1.69
CA THR A 53 -1.63 13.20 0.99
C THR A 53 -3.02 12.83 1.49
N THR A 54 -3.26 11.55 1.77
CA THR A 54 -4.59 11.06 2.13
C THR A 54 -4.81 10.92 3.63
N GLY A 55 -3.77 11.10 4.43
CA GLY A 55 -3.88 10.98 5.88
C GLY A 55 -3.84 9.55 6.40
N GLN A 56 -3.49 8.58 5.55
CA GLN A 56 -3.33 7.20 6.01
C GLN A 56 -1.97 7.02 6.69
N GLU A 57 -1.86 6.01 7.55
CA GLU A 57 -0.62 5.75 8.27
C GLU A 57 0.28 4.80 7.49
N PHE A 58 1.46 5.27 7.09
CA PHE A 58 2.45 4.43 6.43
C PHE A 58 3.23 3.65 7.49
N LEU A 59 3.11 2.32 7.49
CA LEU A 59 3.75 1.48 8.51
C LEU A 59 5.15 1.03 8.12
N GLY A 60 5.44 0.96 6.84
CA GLY A 60 6.75 0.53 6.40
C GLY A 60 6.72 -0.15 5.05
N LEU A 61 7.90 -0.48 4.56
CA LEU A 61 8.05 -1.17 3.29
C LEU A 61 9.18 -2.19 3.43
N GLU A 62 8.88 -3.44 3.07
CA GLU A 62 9.86 -4.51 3.06
C GLU A 62 10.25 -4.83 1.63
N GLU A 63 11.52 -5.14 1.41
CA GLU A 63 12.02 -5.51 0.09
C GLU A 63 12.61 -6.91 0.14
N ASP A 64 12.22 -7.74 -0.82
CA ASP A 64 12.72 -9.10 -0.96
C ASP A 64 13.03 -9.31 -2.45
N GLY A 65 14.31 -9.08 -2.82
CA GLY A 65 14.70 -9.08 -4.23
C GLY A 65 13.98 -7.96 -4.97
N GLU A 66 13.22 -8.31 -6.00
CA GLU A 66 12.44 -7.34 -6.78
C GLU A 66 11.06 -7.08 -6.21
N VAL A 67 10.67 -7.83 -5.19
CA VAL A 67 9.33 -7.73 -4.60
C VAL A 67 9.34 -6.67 -3.50
N LEU A 68 8.38 -5.76 -3.58
CA LEU A 68 8.15 -4.74 -2.55
C LEU A 68 6.84 -5.06 -1.84
N LYS A 69 6.86 -4.98 -0.51
CA LYS A 69 5.68 -5.17 0.33
C LYS A 69 5.48 -3.92 1.15
N GLY A 70 4.50 -3.12 0.76
CA GLY A 70 4.17 -1.88 1.47
C GLY A 70 3.01 -2.10 2.43
N TYR A 71 3.08 -1.48 3.60
CA TYR A 71 2.07 -1.65 4.64
C TYR A 71 1.48 -0.30 5.02
N VAL A 72 0.15 -0.22 4.98
CA VAL A 72 -0.59 0.99 5.28
C VAL A 72 -1.72 0.64 6.24
N ARG A 73 -1.86 1.41 7.33
CA ARG A 73 -3.00 1.27 8.21
C ARG A 73 -4.00 2.37 7.91
N LYS A 74 -5.27 1.99 7.78
CA LYS A 74 -6.33 2.97 7.57
C LYS A 74 -6.50 3.81 8.84
N ALA A 75 -6.32 5.11 8.70
CA ALA A 75 -6.28 6.00 9.86
C ALA A 75 -7.68 6.28 10.43
N ARG A 76 -8.71 6.29 9.57
CA ARG A 76 -10.10 6.56 9.99
C ARG A 76 -11.06 6.09 8.91
N ASP A 77 -12.30 5.84 9.31
CA ASP A 77 -13.36 5.43 8.38
C ASP A 77 -13.81 6.57 7.47
#